data_b2c3d32e3d826e335c63022e5ca3075a
#
_entry.id   b2c3d32e3d826e335c63022e5ca3075a
#
_cell.length_a   1.000
_cell.length_b   1.000
_cell.length_c   1.000
_cell.angle_alpha   90.00
_cell.angle_beta   90.00
_cell.angle_gamma   90.00
#
_symmetry.space_group_name_H-M   'P 1'
#
loop_
_entity.id
_entity.type
_entity.pdbx_description
1 polymer ?
#
loop_
_entity_poly.entity_id
_entity_poly.type
_entity_poly.pdbx_seq_one_letter_code
_entity_poly.pdbx_strand_id
1 'polypeptide(L)'
;YKNQNTIHVDTGSVIIFSDAHWWPDHERTVANEALHELIKALKPKAIVANGDLFDGARVSRHAPLGWSELPTVRGELEICQERMADIELLLPKGCAKFWNIGNHDARFDRALVTNSPEYEGLVERLEDKFDRWDFAWSLMVNDNVVIKHRYHNGIHAAYNNALKSGKTIVTGHLHRLAVTPWADYNGRRWGVDTG
;
A
#
# COMPACT_ATOMS: atom_id res chain seq x y z
N TYR A 1 -6.80 -4.65 -12.02
CA TYR A 1 -6.46 -5.20 -10.70
C TYR A 1 -7.59 -6.08 -10.18
N LYS A 2 -7.24 -7.13 -9.43
CA LYS A 2 -8.19 -7.94 -8.68
C LYS A 2 -8.89 -7.11 -7.61
N ASN A 3 -10.14 -7.47 -7.27
CA ASN A 3 -10.83 -6.79 -6.17
C ASN A 3 -10.21 -7.11 -4.81
N GLN A 4 -9.86 -8.40 -4.60
CA GLN A 4 -9.31 -8.88 -3.33
C GLN A 4 -8.40 -10.08 -3.56
N ASN A 5 -7.25 -10.08 -2.88
CA ASN A 5 -6.45 -11.26 -2.63
C ASN A 5 -6.83 -11.88 -1.28
N THR A 6 -6.49 -13.13 -1.06
CA THR A 6 -6.70 -13.84 0.21
C THR A 6 -5.45 -14.61 0.60
N ILE A 7 -5.16 -14.65 1.91
CA ILE A 7 -4.09 -15.49 2.46
C ILE A 7 -4.54 -16.08 3.79
N HIS A 8 -4.09 -17.29 4.06
CA HIS A 8 -4.23 -17.93 5.36
C HIS A 8 -2.86 -18.04 6.04
N VAL A 9 -2.76 -17.55 7.27
CA VAL A 9 -1.53 -17.55 8.08
C VAL A 9 -1.86 -18.17 9.44
N ASP A 10 -1.48 -19.41 9.64
CA ASP A 10 -1.72 -20.13 10.90
C ASP A 10 -0.86 -19.60 12.03
N THR A 11 0.41 -19.36 11.73
CA THR A 11 1.41 -18.89 12.72
C THR A 11 2.40 -17.94 12.07
N GLY A 12 2.86 -16.95 12.81
CA GLY A 12 3.84 -15.95 12.35
C GLY A 12 3.25 -14.55 12.27
N SER A 13 3.94 -13.67 11.58
CA SER A 13 3.58 -12.26 11.45
C SER A 13 3.25 -11.90 9.99
N VAL A 14 2.38 -10.90 9.84
CA VAL A 14 2.14 -10.17 8.60
C VAL A 14 2.57 -8.73 8.85
N ILE A 15 3.52 -8.23 8.08
CA ILE A 15 3.94 -6.82 8.15
C ILE A 15 3.13 -6.03 7.13
N ILE A 16 2.60 -4.89 7.56
CA ILE A 16 1.82 -3.97 6.73
C ILE A 16 2.45 -2.59 6.82
N PHE A 17 2.73 -1.97 5.68
CA PHE A 17 3.20 -0.59 5.57
C PHE A 17 2.47 0.11 4.43
N SER A 18 2.36 1.44 4.48
CA SER A 18 1.65 2.24 3.48
C SER A 18 2.23 3.64 3.37
N ASP A 19 1.74 4.40 2.40
CA ASP A 19 1.93 5.85 2.29
C ASP A 19 3.41 6.29 2.30
N ALA A 20 4.26 5.49 1.68
CA ALA A 20 5.70 5.76 1.64
C ALA A 20 6.04 6.92 0.70
N HIS A 21 5.24 7.15 -0.35
CA HIS A 21 5.41 8.25 -1.31
C HIS A 21 6.88 8.48 -1.68
N TRP A 22 7.55 7.41 -2.12
CA TRP A 22 8.99 7.48 -2.41
C TRP A 22 9.30 8.49 -3.51
N TRP A 23 10.20 9.39 -3.19
CA TRP A 23 10.59 10.48 -4.06
C TRP A 23 12.06 10.34 -4.47
N PRO A 24 12.41 10.56 -5.74
CA PRO A 24 13.80 10.59 -6.19
C PRO A 24 14.63 11.59 -5.38
N ASP A 25 15.93 11.31 -5.25
CA ASP A 25 16.91 12.16 -4.56
C ASP A 25 16.66 12.34 -3.05
N HIS A 26 15.71 11.63 -2.46
CA HIS A 26 15.50 11.60 -1.03
C HIS A 26 16.13 10.36 -0.39
N GLU A 27 16.85 10.60 0.70
CA GLU A 27 17.39 9.51 1.52
C GLU A 27 16.27 8.66 2.14
N ARG A 28 16.64 7.48 2.65
CA ARG A 28 15.71 6.63 3.39
C ARG A 28 15.26 7.36 4.66
N THR A 29 13.97 7.33 4.90
CA THR A 29 13.40 7.85 6.15
C THR A 29 13.64 6.89 7.31
N VAL A 30 13.58 7.40 8.54
CA VAL A 30 13.63 6.58 9.77
C VAL A 30 12.56 5.49 9.76
N ALA A 31 11.37 5.78 9.20
CA ALA A 31 10.30 4.79 9.06
C ALA A 31 10.70 3.65 8.11
N ASN A 32 11.40 3.95 7.02
CA ASN A 32 11.91 2.94 6.09
C ASN A 32 12.95 2.02 6.77
N GLU A 33 13.87 2.61 7.52
CA GLU A 33 14.87 1.84 8.26
C GLU A 33 14.23 0.97 9.35
N ALA A 34 13.25 1.52 10.08
CA ALA A 34 12.48 0.75 11.07
C ALA A 34 11.74 -0.43 10.43
N LEU A 35 11.17 -0.26 9.22
CA LEU A 35 10.57 -1.35 8.47
C LEU A 35 11.60 -2.45 8.17
N HIS A 36 12.81 -2.09 7.74
CA HIS A 36 13.88 -3.06 7.48
C HIS A 36 14.25 -3.86 8.74
N GLU A 37 14.38 -3.19 9.88
CA GLU A 37 14.68 -3.87 11.15
C GLU A 37 13.54 -4.77 11.61
N LEU A 38 12.28 -4.35 11.43
CA LEU A 38 11.11 -5.19 11.72
C LEU A 38 11.07 -6.44 10.83
N ILE A 39 11.38 -6.33 9.54
CA ILE A 39 11.44 -7.48 8.63
C ILE A 39 12.51 -8.48 9.10
N LYS A 40 13.70 -8.02 9.43
CA LYS A 40 14.80 -8.87 9.94
C LYS A 40 14.43 -9.57 11.24
N ALA A 41 13.82 -8.83 12.17
CA ALA A 41 13.45 -9.34 13.51
C ALA A 41 12.30 -10.34 13.45
N LEU A 42 11.23 -10.02 12.72
CA LEU A 42 9.98 -10.79 12.71
C LEU A 42 9.95 -11.90 11.67
N LYS A 43 10.76 -11.82 10.63
CA LYS A 43 10.80 -12.80 9.51
C LYS A 43 9.39 -13.16 9.05
N PRO A 44 8.62 -12.19 8.49
CA PRO A 44 7.20 -12.32 8.27
C PRO A 44 6.84 -13.44 7.29
N LYS A 45 5.65 -14.00 7.45
CA LYS A 45 5.03 -14.94 6.50
C LYS A 45 4.45 -14.24 5.30
N ALA A 46 4.01 -12.99 5.48
CA ALA A 46 3.57 -12.12 4.42
C ALA A 46 3.96 -10.66 4.71
N ILE A 47 4.19 -9.91 3.64
CA ILE A 47 4.36 -8.46 3.68
C ILE A 47 3.33 -7.81 2.76
N VAL A 48 2.76 -6.71 3.21
CA VAL A 48 1.71 -5.98 2.49
C VAL A 48 2.13 -4.53 2.33
N ALA A 49 2.40 -4.14 1.10
CA ALA A 49 2.48 -2.76 0.67
C ALA A 49 1.04 -2.24 0.50
N ASN A 50 0.54 -1.49 1.48
CA ASN A 50 -0.88 -1.12 1.53
C ASN A 50 -1.16 0.23 0.87
N GLY A 51 -0.55 0.46 -0.29
CA GLY A 51 -0.84 1.58 -1.18
C GLY A 51 -0.05 2.86 -0.93
N ASP A 52 -0.10 3.71 -1.95
CA ASP A 52 0.56 5.01 -2.01
C ASP A 52 2.08 4.93 -1.79
N LEU A 53 2.73 3.96 -2.44
CA LEU A 53 4.19 3.87 -2.50
C LEU A 53 4.74 4.74 -3.63
N PHE A 54 4.10 4.70 -4.80
CA PHE A 54 4.32 5.58 -5.93
C PHE A 54 3.47 6.84 -5.76
N ASP A 55 4.07 8.04 -5.80
CA ASP A 55 3.31 9.27 -5.63
C ASP A 55 2.54 9.68 -6.88
N GLY A 56 3.12 9.52 -8.05
CA GLY A 56 2.49 9.93 -9.33
C GLY A 56 2.27 11.44 -9.41
N ALA A 57 3.22 12.23 -8.92
CA ALA A 57 3.09 13.67 -8.83
C ALA A 57 2.86 14.33 -10.19
N ARG A 58 3.64 13.93 -11.21
CA ARG A 58 3.54 14.49 -12.57
C ARG A 58 2.24 14.11 -13.29
N VAL A 59 1.64 12.98 -12.93
CA VAL A 59 0.36 12.50 -13.51
C VAL A 59 -0.83 12.76 -12.59
N SER A 60 -0.65 13.61 -11.60
CA SER A 60 -1.72 14.07 -10.72
C SER A 60 -2.72 14.94 -11.47
N ARG A 61 -4.01 14.79 -11.16
CA ARG A 61 -5.06 15.71 -11.63
C ARG A 61 -5.06 17.07 -10.92
N HIS A 62 -4.33 17.18 -9.81
CA HIS A 62 -4.20 18.42 -9.07
C HIS A 62 -3.08 19.26 -9.66
N ALA A 63 -3.33 20.54 -9.84
CA ALA A 63 -2.32 21.47 -10.29
C ALA A 63 -1.15 21.52 -9.28
N PRO A 64 0.10 21.60 -9.76
CA PRO A 64 1.24 21.77 -8.87
C PRO A 64 1.12 23.11 -8.12
N LEU A 65 1.58 23.14 -6.88
CA LEU A 65 1.64 24.34 -6.08
C LEU A 65 2.94 25.10 -6.43
N GLY A 66 2.79 26.19 -7.19
CA GLY A 66 3.91 27.06 -7.56
C GLY A 66 4.86 26.46 -8.61
N TRP A 67 6.13 26.87 -8.55
CA TRP A 67 7.19 26.51 -9.49
C TRP A 67 7.97 25.25 -9.08
N SER A 68 7.31 24.26 -8.46
CA SER A 68 7.98 23.03 -8.04
C SER A 68 8.42 22.20 -9.24
N GLU A 69 9.68 21.77 -9.23
CA GLU A 69 10.17 20.77 -10.16
C GLU A 69 9.67 19.40 -9.73
N LEU A 70 8.73 18.84 -10.53
CA LEU A 70 8.22 17.51 -10.29
C LEU A 70 9.16 16.47 -10.94
N PRO A 71 9.40 15.33 -10.28
CA PRO A 71 10.18 14.26 -10.86
C PRO A 71 9.51 13.72 -12.13
N THR A 72 10.28 13.05 -12.96
CA THR A 72 9.69 12.28 -14.07
C THR A 72 8.99 11.04 -13.52
N VAL A 73 7.96 10.57 -14.22
CA VAL A 73 7.30 9.29 -13.88
C VAL A 73 8.31 8.14 -13.82
N ARG A 74 9.29 8.16 -14.73
CA ARG A 74 10.39 7.19 -14.72
C ARG A 74 11.21 7.26 -13.42
N GLY A 75 11.63 8.46 -12.99
CA GLY A 75 12.40 8.61 -11.76
C GLY A 75 11.65 8.14 -10.53
N GLU A 76 10.33 8.43 -10.44
CA GLU A 76 9.49 7.90 -9.36
C GLU A 76 9.39 6.35 -9.40
N LEU A 77 9.27 5.76 -10.59
CA LEU A 77 9.23 4.30 -10.73
C LEU A 77 10.58 3.66 -10.35
N GLU A 78 11.69 4.23 -10.79
CA GLU A 78 13.04 3.74 -10.49
C GLU A 78 13.31 3.73 -8.99
N ILE A 79 12.97 4.80 -8.26
CA ILE A 79 13.14 4.82 -6.81
C ILE A 79 12.22 3.80 -6.12
N CYS A 80 10.95 3.66 -6.57
CA CYS A 80 10.06 2.63 -6.04
C CYS A 80 10.64 1.23 -6.25
N GLN A 81 11.17 0.93 -7.44
CA GLN A 81 11.81 -0.35 -7.75
C GLN A 81 13.03 -0.61 -6.85
N GLU A 82 13.88 0.40 -6.65
CA GLU A 82 15.03 0.30 -5.74
C GLU A 82 14.59 -0.02 -4.32
N ARG A 83 13.65 0.75 -3.75
CA ARG A 83 13.16 0.54 -2.38
C ARG A 83 12.47 -0.80 -2.19
N MET A 84 11.70 -1.24 -3.19
CA MET A 84 11.06 -2.55 -3.15
C MET A 84 12.08 -3.70 -3.25
N ALA A 85 13.12 -3.55 -4.07
CA ALA A 85 14.21 -4.52 -4.14
C ALA A 85 14.96 -4.61 -2.81
N ASP A 86 15.22 -3.50 -2.13
CA ASP A 86 15.83 -3.48 -0.79
C ASP A 86 14.99 -4.28 0.22
N ILE A 87 13.67 -4.08 0.21
CA ILE A 87 12.74 -4.84 1.05
C ILE A 87 12.81 -6.33 0.70
N GLU A 88 12.74 -6.67 -0.59
CA GLU A 88 12.76 -8.07 -1.04
C GLU A 88 14.02 -8.83 -0.60
N LEU A 89 15.19 -8.17 -0.60
CA LEU A 89 16.45 -8.77 -0.13
C LEU A 89 16.42 -9.17 1.35
N LEU A 90 15.57 -8.55 2.15
CA LEU A 90 15.45 -8.81 3.58
C LEU A 90 14.40 -9.87 3.91
N LEU A 91 13.50 -10.17 2.97
CA LEU A 91 12.39 -11.10 3.21
C LEU A 91 12.88 -12.55 3.31
N PRO A 92 12.31 -13.33 4.23
CA PRO A 92 12.61 -14.76 4.30
C PRO A 92 12.09 -15.48 3.04
N LYS A 93 12.73 -16.58 2.70
CA LYS A 93 12.28 -17.43 1.58
C LYS A 93 10.84 -17.89 1.77
N GLY A 94 10.01 -17.68 0.77
CA GLY A 94 8.59 -18.05 0.79
C GLY A 94 7.67 -17.03 1.47
N CYS A 95 8.16 -15.84 1.82
CA CYS A 95 7.31 -14.73 2.24
C CYS A 95 6.38 -14.31 1.10
N ALA A 96 5.07 -14.31 1.34
CA ALA A 96 4.09 -13.83 0.38
C ALA A 96 4.14 -12.28 0.31
N LYS A 97 4.00 -11.73 -0.90
CA LYS A 97 4.15 -10.29 -1.16
C LYS A 97 2.90 -9.75 -1.82
N PHE A 98 2.22 -8.82 -1.17
CA PHE A 98 0.98 -8.21 -1.66
C PHE A 98 1.12 -6.70 -1.77
N TRP A 99 0.56 -6.14 -2.85
CA TRP A 99 0.43 -4.70 -3.02
C TRP A 99 -1.04 -4.33 -3.19
N ASN A 100 -1.61 -3.71 -2.17
CA ASN A 100 -2.94 -3.13 -2.28
C ASN A 100 -2.83 -1.74 -2.93
N ILE A 101 -3.59 -1.50 -3.98
CA ILE A 101 -3.52 -0.26 -4.74
C ILE A 101 -4.05 0.91 -3.93
N GLY A 102 -3.21 1.93 -3.80
CA GLY A 102 -3.59 3.23 -3.28
C GLY A 102 -4.11 4.17 -4.37
N ASN A 103 -4.59 5.33 -3.96
CA ASN A 103 -5.10 6.30 -4.93
C ASN A 103 -3.98 7.00 -5.73
N HIS A 104 -2.77 7.10 -5.17
CA HIS A 104 -1.60 7.61 -5.87
C HIS A 104 -1.05 6.57 -6.84
N ASP A 105 -0.90 5.32 -6.42
CA ASP A 105 -0.49 4.23 -7.31
C ASP A 105 -1.39 4.16 -8.56
N ALA A 106 -2.71 4.28 -8.36
CA ALA A 106 -3.68 4.25 -9.44
C ALA A 106 -3.56 5.43 -10.44
N ARG A 107 -2.81 6.49 -10.12
CA ARG A 107 -2.59 7.63 -11.04
C ARG A 107 -1.84 7.19 -12.28
N PHE A 108 -0.91 6.25 -12.16
CA PHE A 108 -0.11 5.75 -13.27
C PHE A 108 -1.01 5.17 -14.37
N ASP A 109 -1.78 4.13 -14.04
CA ASP A 109 -2.65 3.47 -15.02
C ASP A 109 -3.77 4.40 -15.50
N ARG A 110 -4.33 5.23 -14.60
CA ARG A 110 -5.36 6.20 -14.98
C ARG A 110 -4.85 7.20 -15.99
N ALA A 111 -3.63 7.70 -15.85
CA ALA A 111 -3.04 8.63 -16.81
C ALA A 111 -2.87 7.97 -18.20
N LEU A 112 -2.45 6.72 -18.26
CA LEU A 112 -2.35 5.96 -19.50
C LEU A 112 -3.71 5.79 -20.16
N VAL A 113 -4.70 5.27 -19.44
CA VAL A 113 -6.05 5.03 -19.97
C VAL A 113 -6.74 6.33 -20.41
N THR A 114 -6.50 7.44 -19.70
CA THR A 114 -7.16 8.72 -20.01
C THR A 114 -6.51 9.44 -21.19
N ASN A 115 -5.17 9.41 -21.28
CA ASN A 115 -4.45 10.23 -22.25
C ASN A 115 -4.00 9.45 -23.49
N SER A 116 -3.99 8.13 -23.43
CA SER A 116 -3.48 7.27 -24.50
C SER A 116 -4.23 5.93 -24.58
N PRO A 117 -5.58 5.95 -24.65
CA PRO A 117 -6.37 4.71 -24.64
C PRO A 117 -6.09 3.80 -25.84
N GLU A 118 -5.64 4.38 -26.95
CA GLU A 118 -5.27 3.65 -28.18
C GLU A 118 -4.06 2.73 -28.01
N TYR A 119 -3.28 2.89 -26.94
CA TYR A 119 -2.14 2.03 -26.64
C TYR A 119 -2.47 0.89 -25.65
N GLU A 120 -3.76 0.59 -25.44
CA GLU A 120 -4.17 -0.53 -24.60
C GLU A 120 -3.51 -1.85 -25.06
N GLY A 121 -2.88 -2.55 -24.12
CA GLY A 121 -2.12 -3.78 -24.37
C GLY A 121 -0.73 -3.61 -24.98
N LEU A 122 -0.33 -2.38 -25.34
CA LEU A 122 1.03 -2.07 -25.84
C LEU A 122 1.94 -1.47 -24.76
N VAL A 123 1.36 -0.89 -23.72
CA VAL A 123 2.10 -0.29 -22.61
C VAL A 123 1.94 -1.10 -21.35
N GLU A 124 3.01 -1.19 -20.56
CA GLU A 124 3.01 -1.87 -19.27
C GLU A 124 2.23 -1.06 -18.24
N ARG A 125 1.47 -1.76 -17.42
CA ARG A 125 0.78 -1.22 -16.25
C ARG A 125 1.73 -1.16 -15.06
N LEU A 126 1.30 -0.53 -13.96
CA LEU A 126 2.10 -0.48 -12.75
C LEU A 126 2.41 -1.90 -12.23
N GLU A 127 1.45 -2.81 -12.24
CA GLU A 127 1.65 -4.19 -11.79
C GLU A 127 2.69 -4.96 -12.58
N ASP A 128 2.82 -4.70 -13.89
CA ASP A 128 3.81 -5.36 -14.75
C ASP A 128 5.25 -4.96 -14.41
N LYS A 129 5.43 -3.82 -13.74
CA LYS A 129 6.75 -3.33 -13.31
C LYS A 129 7.21 -3.92 -11.98
N PHE A 130 6.32 -4.61 -11.27
CA PHE A 130 6.56 -5.23 -9.97
C PHE A 130 5.98 -6.65 -9.92
N ASP A 131 6.32 -7.46 -10.89
CA ASP A 131 5.81 -8.82 -11.19
C ASP A 131 5.93 -9.83 -10.03
N ARG A 132 6.75 -9.51 -9.02
CA ARG A 132 6.93 -10.33 -7.82
C ARG A 132 5.91 -10.07 -6.72
N TRP A 133 4.98 -9.12 -6.94
CA TRP A 133 3.98 -8.71 -5.98
C TRP A 133 2.57 -9.01 -6.51
N ASP A 134 1.72 -9.56 -5.66
CA ASP A 134 0.33 -9.83 -6.01
C ASP A 134 -0.52 -8.57 -5.78
N PHE A 135 -0.95 -7.94 -6.87
CA PHE A 135 -1.73 -6.70 -6.85
C PHE A 135 -3.22 -6.94 -6.67
N ALA A 136 -3.88 -6.14 -5.82
CA ALA A 136 -5.33 -6.08 -5.65
C ALA A 136 -5.77 -4.76 -5.00
N TRP A 137 -7.08 -4.53 -4.88
CA TRP A 137 -7.63 -3.41 -4.11
C TRP A 137 -7.69 -3.69 -2.60
N SER A 138 -7.56 -4.94 -2.19
CA SER A 138 -7.57 -5.35 -0.78
C SER A 138 -6.95 -6.73 -0.61
N LEU A 139 -6.58 -7.04 0.64
CA LEU A 139 -6.18 -8.38 1.05
C LEU A 139 -7.05 -8.82 2.23
N MET A 140 -7.53 -10.06 2.19
CA MET A 140 -8.18 -10.71 3.31
C MET A 140 -7.19 -11.70 3.96
N VAL A 141 -7.00 -11.58 5.28
CA VAL A 141 -6.18 -12.50 6.06
C VAL A 141 -7.09 -13.29 7.00
N ASN A 142 -7.01 -14.62 6.96
CA ASN A 142 -7.75 -15.55 7.83
C ASN A 142 -9.26 -15.25 7.93
N ASP A 143 -9.87 -14.76 6.86
CA ASP A 143 -11.29 -14.41 6.76
C ASP A 143 -11.81 -13.39 7.80
N ASN A 144 -10.94 -12.78 8.60
CA ASN A 144 -11.32 -11.87 9.68
C ASN A 144 -10.56 -10.54 9.72
N VAL A 145 -9.47 -10.39 8.96
CA VAL A 145 -8.72 -9.14 8.85
C VAL A 145 -8.72 -8.66 7.40
N VAL A 146 -9.26 -7.47 7.18
CA VAL A 146 -9.22 -6.79 5.88
C VAL A 146 -8.08 -5.77 5.87
N ILE A 147 -7.24 -5.81 4.86
CA ILE A 147 -6.20 -4.82 4.62
C ILE A 147 -6.54 -4.14 3.31
N LYS A 148 -6.73 -2.83 3.33
CA LYS A 148 -6.95 -2.03 2.12
C LYS A 148 -6.51 -0.60 2.35
N HIS A 149 -6.01 0.04 1.30
CA HIS A 149 -5.44 1.37 1.43
C HIS A 149 -6.46 2.38 1.97
N ARG A 150 -7.65 2.43 1.41
CA ARG A 150 -8.68 3.42 1.75
C ARG A 150 -10.04 2.78 1.96
N TYR A 151 -10.77 3.23 3.00
CA TYR A 151 -12.17 2.84 3.21
C TYR A 151 -13.03 4.06 3.56
N HIS A 152 -13.17 4.46 4.83
CA HIS A 152 -13.82 5.69 5.23
C HIS A 152 -12.80 6.72 5.69
N ASN A 153 -13.04 7.98 5.38
CA ASN A 153 -12.20 9.10 5.73
C ASN A 153 -12.78 9.86 6.96
N GLY A 154 -12.01 10.81 7.49
CA GLY A 154 -12.41 11.72 8.56
C GLY A 154 -11.74 11.41 9.90
N ILE A 155 -12.03 12.24 10.90
CA ILE A 155 -11.36 12.24 12.21
C ILE A 155 -11.47 10.88 12.92
N HIS A 156 -12.58 10.18 12.75
CA HIS A 156 -12.86 8.89 13.38
C HIS A 156 -12.76 7.72 12.39
N ALA A 157 -11.90 7.82 11.36
CA ALA A 157 -11.81 6.82 10.31
C ALA A 157 -11.55 5.41 10.85
N ALA A 158 -10.54 5.23 11.70
CA ALA A 158 -10.21 3.91 12.27
C ALA A 158 -11.42 3.28 12.99
N TYR A 159 -12.11 4.05 13.82
CA TYR A 159 -13.34 3.61 14.49
C TYR A 159 -14.45 3.24 13.49
N ASN A 160 -14.75 4.14 12.55
CA ASN A 160 -15.78 3.93 11.55
C ASN A 160 -15.47 2.74 10.63
N ASN A 161 -14.19 2.53 10.32
CA ASN A 161 -13.72 1.41 9.52
C ASN A 161 -13.99 0.08 10.23
N ALA A 162 -13.65 -0.04 11.53
CA ALA A 162 -13.96 -1.22 12.33
C ALA A 162 -15.45 -1.49 12.45
N LEU A 163 -16.25 -0.43 12.70
CA LEU A 163 -17.71 -0.53 12.78
C LEU A 163 -18.32 -1.04 11.47
N LYS A 164 -17.99 -0.37 10.35
CA LYS A 164 -18.67 -0.58 9.07
C LYS A 164 -18.15 -1.80 8.28
N SER A 165 -16.90 -2.20 8.47
CA SER A 165 -16.35 -3.39 7.84
C SER A 165 -16.89 -4.69 8.44
N GLY A 166 -17.32 -4.65 9.70
CA GLY A 166 -17.69 -5.84 10.45
C GLY A 166 -16.49 -6.76 10.79
N LYS A 167 -15.26 -6.34 10.49
CA LYS A 167 -14.01 -7.09 10.64
C LYS A 167 -12.93 -6.21 11.25
N THR A 168 -11.83 -6.80 11.71
CA THR A 168 -10.61 -6.03 11.89
C THR A 168 -10.17 -5.49 10.54
N ILE A 169 -9.87 -4.20 10.48
CA ILE A 169 -9.47 -3.55 9.23
C ILE A 169 -8.23 -2.68 9.42
N VAL A 170 -7.30 -2.80 8.50
CA VAL A 170 -6.08 -1.99 8.45
C VAL A 170 -6.12 -1.12 7.20
N THR A 171 -6.00 0.19 7.40
CA THR A 171 -6.00 1.20 6.34
C THR A 171 -4.75 2.07 6.40
N GLY A 172 -4.47 2.80 5.35
CA GLY A 172 -3.52 3.92 5.24
C GLY A 172 -4.25 5.18 4.79
N HIS A 173 -3.67 5.95 3.86
CA HIS A 173 -4.28 7.07 3.17
C HIS A 173 -4.40 8.38 3.97
N LEU A 174 -4.66 8.32 5.26
CA LEU A 174 -4.92 9.53 6.05
C LEU A 174 -3.67 10.11 6.72
N HIS A 175 -2.53 9.44 6.57
CA HIS A 175 -1.26 9.79 7.21
C HIS A 175 -1.43 10.05 8.72
N ARG A 176 -2.24 9.23 9.37
CA ARG A 176 -2.59 9.37 10.77
C ARG A 176 -2.54 8.02 11.49
N LEU A 177 -1.54 7.83 12.30
CA LEU A 177 -1.42 6.64 13.11
C LEU A 177 -2.58 6.56 14.12
N ALA A 178 -3.39 5.51 14.02
CA ALA A 178 -4.50 5.29 14.94
C ALA A 178 -4.82 3.80 15.11
N VAL A 179 -5.16 3.40 16.33
CA VAL A 179 -5.67 2.08 16.66
C VAL A 179 -6.90 2.24 17.54
N THR A 180 -8.04 1.70 17.11
CA THR A 180 -9.31 1.83 17.83
C THR A 180 -9.98 0.46 17.96
N PRO A 181 -10.34 0.01 19.17
CA PRO A 181 -11.13 -1.20 19.37
C PRO A 181 -12.61 -0.94 19.06
N TRP A 182 -13.27 -1.97 18.59
CA TRP A 182 -14.72 -2.08 18.52
C TRP A 182 -15.18 -3.42 19.06
N ALA A 183 -16.26 -3.45 19.81
CA ALA A 183 -16.86 -4.68 20.31
C ALA A 183 -18.38 -4.63 20.27
N ASP A 184 -18.97 -5.73 19.87
CA ASP A 184 -20.42 -5.97 19.88
C ASP A 184 -20.70 -7.46 20.11
N TYR A 185 -21.93 -7.92 19.87
CA TYR A 185 -22.30 -9.34 20.02
C TYR A 185 -21.55 -10.29 19.08
N ASN A 186 -20.91 -9.77 18.01
CA ASN A 186 -20.09 -10.56 17.08
C ASN A 186 -18.62 -10.64 17.51
N GLY A 187 -18.26 -10.08 18.66
CA GLY A 187 -16.92 -10.11 19.21
C GLY A 187 -16.15 -8.79 19.08
N ARG A 188 -14.85 -8.86 19.35
CA ARG A 188 -13.95 -7.70 19.28
C ARG A 188 -13.22 -7.65 17.94
N ARG A 189 -13.09 -6.45 17.41
CA ARG A 189 -12.31 -6.15 16.21
C ARG A 189 -11.61 -4.80 16.32
N TRP A 190 -10.70 -4.51 15.43
CA TRP A 190 -9.85 -3.32 15.47
C TRP A 190 -9.95 -2.55 14.16
N GLY A 191 -9.97 -1.24 14.27
CA GLY A 191 -9.66 -0.33 13.17
C GLY A 191 -8.23 0.19 13.37
N VAL A 192 -7.39 0.00 12.37
CA VAL A 192 -6.00 0.44 12.39
C VAL A 192 -5.78 1.36 11.19
N ASP A 193 -5.11 2.47 11.43
CA ASP A 193 -4.56 3.33 10.38
C ASP A 193 -3.04 3.34 10.56
N THR A 194 -2.31 3.04 9.50
CA THR A 194 -0.86 2.81 9.56
C THR A 194 -0.03 4.10 9.56
N GLY A 195 -0.67 5.23 9.29
CA GLY A 195 -0.02 6.54 9.27
C GLY A 195 0.45 6.99 7.90
#